data_23e3def727efd4dd2fe31c46b2124a86
#
_entry.id   23e3def727efd4dd2fe31c46b2124a86
#
_cell.length_a   1.000
_cell.length_b   1.000
_cell.length_c   1.000
_cell.angle_alpha   90.00
_cell.angle_beta   90.00
_cell.angle_gamma   90.00
#
_symmetry.space_group_name_H-M   'P 1'
#
loop_
_entity.id
_entity.type
_entity.pdbx_description
1 polymer ?
#
loop_
_entity_poly.entity_id
_entity_poly.type
_entity_poly.pdbx_seq_one_letter_code
_entity_poly.pdbx_strand_id
1 'polypeptide(L)'
;MPPELLSPTLDVLRCLVEDYSVTVVLSTATQPTFEESRLLRELAGCEIREIVEGYAEHFRVLERVEYRVLPEPVSWQDLADEIRRRHQVMVILNTRRDALAVLDQFDEDEDIFHLSTLLCGAHRREILKTIHCRLKAGEPVRLVSTQVVEAGVDLDFPEVWRAIGPLDRIVQAAGRC
;
A
#
# COMPACT_ATOMS: atom_id res chain seq x y z
N MET A 1 -11.58 1.94 4.45
CA MET A 1 -12.99 1.84 4.99
C MET A 1 -13.84 1.19 3.92
N PRO A 2 -14.73 0.23 4.25
CA PRO A 2 -15.68 -0.34 3.28
C PRO A 2 -16.59 0.75 2.71
N PRO A 3 -16.92 0.70 1.40
CA PRO A 3 -17.77 1.72 0.76
C PRO A 3 -19.14 1.90 1.43
N GLU A 4 -19.71 0.82 1.98
CA GLU A 4 -21.00 0.80 2.66
C GLU A 4 -21.00 1.62 3.96
N LEU A 5 -19.84 1.81 4.58
CA LEU A 5 -19.69 2.60 5.80
C LEU A 5 -19.34 4.06 5.53
N LEU A 6 -19.10 4.43 4.28
CA LEU A 6 -18.68 5.80 3.95
C LEU A 6 -19.80 6.80 4.25
N SER A 7 -21.01 6.57 3.70
CA SER A 7 -22.16 7.45 3.90
C SER A 7 -22.52 7.64 5.39
N PRO A 8 -22.74 6.56 6.19
CA PRO A 8 -23.01 6.73 7.61
C PRO A 8 -21.90 7.46 8.38
N THR A 9 -20.62 7.25 7.98
CA THR A 9 -19.51 7.95 8.62
C THR A 9 -19.55 9.44 8.32
N LEU A 10 -19.81 9.83 7.06
CA LEU A 10 -19.92 11.22 6.67
C LEU A 10 -21.11 11.92 7.35
N ASP A 11 -22.24 11.24 7.51
CA ASP A 11 -23.39 11.76 8.25
C ASP A 11 -23.05 12.07 9.71
N VAL A 12 -22.32 11.18 10.38
CA VAL A 12 -21.86 11.39 11.74
C VAL A 12 -20.90 12.59 11.81
N LEU A 13 -19.94 12.67 10.87
CA LEU A 13 -18.99 13.79 10.83
C LEU A 13 -19.71 15.13 10.61
N ARG A 14 -20.71 15.17 9.72
CA ARG A 14 -21.54 16.35 9.50
C ARG A 14 -22.29 16.76 10.77
N CYS A 15 -22.96 15.83 11.44
CA CYS A 15 -23.62 16.11 12.71
C CYS A 15 -22.65 16.68 13.75
N LEU A 16 -21.44 16.14 13.87
CA LEU A 16 -20.42 16.67 14.79
C LEU A 16 -20.02 18.11 14.44
N VAL A 17 -19.91 18.44 13.16
CA VAL A 17 -19.58 19.81 12.73
C VAL A 17 -20.74 20.77 12.98
N GLU A 18 -21.97 20.41 12.55
CA GLU A 18 -23.15 21.28 12.58
C GLU A 18 -23.72 21.45 13.99
N ASP A 19 -23.90 20.35 14.73
CA ASP A 19 -24.59 20.37 16.02
C ASP A 19 -23.67 20.58 17.22
N TYR A 20 -22.40 20.16 17.08
CA TYR A 20 -21.43 20.22 18.20
C TYR A 20 -20.26 21.18 17.96
N SER A 21 -20.24 21.89 16.83
CA SER A 21 -19.18 22.86 16.48
C SER A 21 -17.76 22.24 16.51
N VAL A 22 -17.64 20.97 16.11
CA VAL A 22 -16.36 20.25 16.05
C VAL A 22 -15.67 20.58 14.74
N THR A 23 -14.37 20.78 14.76
CA THR A 23 -13.54 20.84 13.55
C THR A 23 -13.03 19.46 13.22
N VAL A 24 -13.28 19.01 11.99
CA VAL A 24 -12.83 17.70 11.49
C VAL A 24 -11.68 17.89 10.50
N VAL A 25 -10.57 17.20 10.75
CA VAL A 25 -9.42 17.16 9.84
C VAL A 25 -9.37 15.79 9.18
N LEU A 26 -9.47 15.77 7.84
CA LEU A 26 -9.32 14.55 7.05
C LEU A 26 -7.90 14.47 6.51
N SER A 27 -7.20 13.38 6.84
CA SER A 27 -5.84 13.12 6.38
C SER A 27 -5.75 11.70 5.82
N THR A 28 -5.31 11.58 4.57
CA THR A 28 -5.16 10.30 3.88
C THR A 28 -4.10 10.42 2.78
N ALA A 29 -3.44 9.32 2.46
CA ALA A 29 -2.49 9.27 1.35
C ALA A 29 -3.18 9.33 -0.04
N THR A 30 -4.47 8.98 -0.11
CA THR A 30 -5.26 8.94 -1.34
C THR A 30 -6.56 9.69 -1.11
N GLN A 31 -6.51 11.02 -1.20
CA GLN A 31 -7.67 11.85 -0.96
C GLN A 31 -8.65 11.76 -2.14
N PRO A 32 -9.94 11.44 -1.91
CA PRO A 32 -10.94 11.49 -2.97
C PRO A 32 -11.22 12.94 -3.36
N THR A 33 -11.55 13.16 -4.63
CA THR A 33 -12.00 14.45 -5.12
C THR A 33 -13.39 14.75 -4.54
N PHE A 34 -13.48 15.68 -3.60
CA PHE A 34 -14.74 16.00 -2.90
C PHE A 34 -15.79 16.60 -3.82
N GLU A 35 -15.39 17.30 -4.88
CA GLU A 35 -16.29 18.02 -5.79
C GLU A 35 -17.05 17.10 -6.76
N GLU A 36 -16.50 15.95 -7.15
CA GLU A 36 -17.05 15.08 -8.19
C GLU A 36 -17.75 13.82 -7.66
N SER A 37 -17.58 13.47 -6.39
CA SER A 37 -18.12 12.24 -5.83
C SER A 37 -19.57 12.40 -5.40
N ARG A 38 -20.47 11.59 -5.98
CA ARG A 38 -21.86 11.47 -5.51
C ARG A 38 -21.97 11.10 -4.04
N LEU A 39 -21.00 10.36 -3.52
CA LEU A 39 -20.94 9.88 -2.13
C LEU A 39 -20.60 11.01 -1.14
N LEU A 40 -20.00 12.11 -1.62
CA LEU A 40 -19.59 13.25 -0.80
C LEU A 40 -20.57 14.41 -0.84
N ARG A 41 -21.71 14.27 -1.56
CA ARG A 41 -22.81 15.24 -1.53
C ARG A 41 -23.40 15.46 -0.14
N GLU A 42 -23.21 14.50 0.74
CA GLU A 42 -23.65 14.58 2.13
C GLU A 42 -22.82 15.60 2.94
N LEU A 43 -21.63 15.98 2.48
CA LEU A 43 -20.84 17.08 3.01
C LEU A 43 -21.08 18.42 2.28
N ALA A 44 -22.01 18.46 1.33
CA ALA A 44 -22.26 19.64 0.48
C ALA A 44 -22.73 20.91 1.24
N GLY A 45 -23.00 20.81 2.54
CA GLY A 45 -23.28 21.97 3.42
C GLY A 45 -22.08 22.39 4.26
N CYS A 46 -21.01 21.64 4.29
CA CYS A 46 -19.83 21.94 5.10
C CYS A 46 -18.80 22.73 4.28
N GLU A 47 -18.22 23.77 4.88
CA GLU A 47 -17.10 24.49 4.28
C GLU A 47 -15.84 23.62 4.37
N ILE A 48 -15.40 23.06 3.23
CA ILE A 48 -14.19 22.25 3.13
C ILE A 48 -13.05 23.17 2.73
N ARG A 49 -11.98 23.19 3.50
CA ARG A 49 -10.77 23.97 3.23
C ARG A 49 -9.57 23.06 3.11
N GLU A 50 -8.79 23.27 2.06
CA GLU A 50 -7.47 22.65 1.95
C GLU A 50 -6.53 23.26 3.01
N ILE A 51 -5.90 22.40 3.82
CA ILE A 51 -4.97 22.83 4.86
C ILE A 51 -3.63 23.25 4.23
N VAL A 52 -3.23 22.59 3.15
CA VAL A 52 -1.97 22.86 2.45
C VAL A 52 -2.30 23.46 1.09
N GLU A 53 -2.16 24.76 0.95
CA GLU A 53 -2.30 25.44 -0.34
C GLU A 53 -1.18 24.99 -1.29
N GLY A 54 -1.53 24.77 -2.57
CA GLY A 54 -0.55 24.38 -3.58
C GLY A 54 0.04 22.99 -3.41
N TYR A 55 -0.66 22.06 -2.77
CA TYR A 55 -0.20 20.69 -2.50
C TYR A 55 0.35 19.96 -3.74
N ALA A 56 -0.15 20.27 -4.93
CA ALA A 56 0.33 19.67 -6.18
C ALA A 56 1.83 19.95 -6.43
N GLU A 57 2.32 21.13 -6.04
CA GLU A 57 3.75 21.47 -6.12
C GLU A 57 4.57 20.60 -5.16
N HIS A 58 4.06 20.38 -3.95
CA HIS A 58 4.72 19.50 -2.97
C HIS A 58 4.81 18.07 -3.48
N PHE A 59 3.77 17.54 -4.13
CA PHE A 59 3.82 16.22 -4.75
C PHE A 59 4.90 16.15 -5.83
N ARG A 60 5.02 17.19 -6.68
CA ARG A 60 6.04 17.23 -7.73
C ARG A 60 7.46 17.29 -7.18
N VAL A 61 7.68 18.09 -6.14
CA VAL A 61 9.02 18.25 -5.52
C VAL A 61 9.42 16.99 -4.73
N LEU A 62 8.44 16.29 -4.15
CA LEU A 62 8.66 15.07 -3.35
C LEU A 62 8.52 13.78 -4.15
N GLU A 63 8.36 13.86 -5.48
CA GLU A 63 8.31 12.69 -6.34
C GLU A 63 9.62 11.90 -6.24
N ARG A 64 9.52 10.66 -5.80
CA ARG A 64 10.67 9.75 -5.59
C ARG A 64 10.46 8.38 -6.21
N VAL A 65 9.29 8.12 -6.80
CA VAL A 65 8.93 6.81 -7.33
C VAL A 65 8.62 6.92 -8.81
N GLU A 66 9.26 6.07 -9.60
CA GLU A 66 8.94 5.89 -11.02
C GLU A 66 8.02 4.68 -11.19
N TYR A 67 6.88 4.88 -11.84
CA TYR A 67 5.94 3.79 -12.15
C TYR A 67 6.25 3.19 -13.51
N ARG A 68 6.39 1.86 -13.53
CA ARG A 68 6.53 1.07 -14.77
C ARG A 68 5.45 0.02 -14.85
N VAL A 69 4.67 0.04 -15.90
CA VAL A 69 3.63 -0.96 -16.15
C VAL A 69 4.14 -1.95 -17.19
N LEU A 70 4.12 -3.23 -16.82
CA LEU A 70 4.44 -4.30 -17.77
C LEU A 70 3.24 -4.49 -18.72
N PRO A 71 3.45 -4.48 -20.04
CA PRO A 71 2.36 -4.54 -21.03
C PRO A 71 1.69 -5.91 -21.07
N GLU A 72 2.43 -6.97 -20.74
CA GLU A 72 1.99 -8.35 -20.82
C GLU A 72 2.00 -9.03 -19.45
N PRO A 73 1.09 -10.00 -19.22
CA PRO A 73 1.13 -10.83 -18.02
C PRO A 73 2.45 -11.61 -17.92
N VAL A 74 2.98 -11.69 -16.70
CA VAL A 74 4.21 -12.43 -16.40
C VAL A 74 3.85 -13.78 -15.79
N SER A 75 4.49 -14.87 -16.21
CA SER A 75 4.32 -16.17 -15.56
C SER A 75 4.93 -16.17 -14.14
N TRP A 76 4.48 -17.10 -13.27
CA TRP A 76 5.04 -17.23 -11.92
C TRP A 76 6.53 -17.58 -11.95
N GLN A 77 6.94 -18.40 -12.93
CA GLN A 77 8.35 -18.78 -13.13
C GLN A 77 9.19 -17.56 -13.53
N ASP A 78 8.76 -16.80 -14.53
CA ASP A 78 9.49 -15.60 -14.97
C ASP A 78 9.56 -14.56 -13.85
N LEU A 79 8.49 -14.42 -13.06
CA LEU A 79 8.46 -13.53 -11.91
C LEU A 79 9.48 -13.98 -10.84
N ALA A 80 9.55 -15.29 -10.54
CA ALA A 80 10.52 -15.83 -9.59
C ALA A 80 11.96 -15.62 -10.08
N ASP A 81 12.21 -15.82 -11.37
CA ASP A 81 13.53 -15.60 -11.96
C ASP A 81 13.95 -14.13 -11.90
N GLU A 82 13.01 -13.22 -12.10
CA GLU A 82 13.27 -11.79 -11.93
C GLU A 82 13.53 -11.44 -10.46
N ILE A 83 12.79 -12.01 -9.50
CA ILE A 83 13.03 -11.83 -8.06
C ILE A 83 14.44 -12.29 -7.68
N ARG A 84 14.89 -13.44 -8.18
CA ARG A 84 16.26 -13.97 -7.94
C ARG A 84 17.35 -13.01 -8.38
N ARG A 85 17.15 -12.28 -9.47
CA ARG A 85 18.11 -11.31 -10.02
C ARG A 85 18.22 -10.03 -9.21
N ARG A 86 17.24 -9.76 -8.33
CA ARG A 86 17.22 -8.53 -7.52
C ARG A 86 17.93 -8.73 -6.18
N HIS A 87 18.61 -7.69 -5.76
CA HIS A 87 19.28 -7.66 -4.45
C HIS A 87 18.26 -7.39 -3.34
N GLN A 88 17.43 -6.37 -3.53
CA GLN A 88 16.36 -6.01 -2.61
C GLN A 88 15.09 -5.72 -3.43
N VAL A 89 14.06 -6.53 -3.21
CA VAL A 89 12.78 -6.38 -3.91
C VAL A 89 11.63 -6.86 -3.05
N MET A 90 10.52 -6.17 -3.12
CA MET A 90 9.25 -6.59 -2.55
C MET A 90 8.22 -6.82 -3.64
N VAL A 91 7.57 -7.98 -3.62
CA VAL A 91 6.46 -8.32 -4.52
C VAL A 91 5.17 -8.40 -3.73
N ILE A 92 4.17 -7.64 -4.13
CA ILE A 92 2.86 -7.60 -3.48
C ILE A 92 1.81 -8.17 -4.43
N LEU A 93 1.19 -9.26 -4.03
CA LEU A 93 0.18 -9.99 -4.79
C LEU A 93 -1.21 -9.81 -4.20
N ASN A 94 -2.25 -9.99 -5.04
CA ASN A 94 -3.62 -9.75 -4.66
C ASN A 94 -4.20 -10.83 -3.76
N THR A 95 -3.74 -12.07 -3.92
CA THR A 95 -4.28 -13.21 -3.17
C THR A 95 -3.16 -14.03 -2.52
N ARG A 96 -3.52 -14.76 -1.47
CA ARG A 96 -2.62 -15.72 -0.84
C ARG A 96 -2.24 -16.86 -1.79
N ARG A 97 -3.17 -17.25 -2.66
CA ARG A 97 -2.94 -18.29 -3.66
C ARG A 97 -1.84 -17.88 -4.64
N ASP A 98 -1.89 -16.63 -5.12
CA ASP A 98 -0.86 -16.12 -6.03
C ASP A 98 0.50 -16.03 -5.33
N ALA A 99 0.52 -15.58 -4.08
CA ALA A 99 1.75 -15.53 -3.28
C ALA A 99 2.37 -16.92 -3.10
N LEU A 100 1.56 -17.94 -2.80
CA LEU A 100 2.04 -19.31 -2.70
C LEU A 100 2.51 -19.85 -4.05
N ALA A 101 1.79 -19.56 -5.14
CA ALA A 101 2.19 -20.00 -6.49
C ALA A 101 3.55 -19.42 -6.93
N VAL A 102 3.89 -18.22 -6.50
CA VAL A 102 5.23 -17.64 -6.70
C VAL A 102 6.25 -18.34 -5.79
N LEU A 103 5.92 -18.55 -4.52
CA LEU A 103 6.82 -19.21 -3.56
C LEU A 103 7.14 -20.66 -3.96
N ASP A 104 6.19 -21.37 -4.57
CA ASP A 104 6.38 -22.74 -5.08
C ASP A 104 7.41 -22.83 -6.21
N GLN A 105 7.85 -21.68 -6.77
CA GLN A 105 8.93 -21.64 -7.77
C GLN A 105 10.32 -21.53 -7.14
N PHE A 106 10.43 -21.42 -5.82
CA PHE A 106 11.70 -21.32 -5.10
C PHE A 106 12.02 -22.64 -4.41
N ASP A 107 13.31 -22.97 -4.35
CA ASP A 107 13.79 -24.11 -3.59
C ASP A 107 13.81 -23.78 -2.07
N GLU A 108 13.76 -24.83 -1.22
CA GLU A 108 13.68 -24.67 0.26
C GLU A 108 14.86 -23.93 0.87
N ASP A 109 16.02 -23.95 0.22
CA ASP A 109 17.27 -23.29 0.67
C ASP A 109 17.43 -21.86 0.12
N GLU A 110 16.52 -21.38 -0.74
CA GLU A 110 16.57 -20.02 -1.25
C GLU A 110 16.12 -18.99 -0.17
N ASP A 111 16.89 -17.91 -0.05
CA ASP A 111 16.64 -16.85 0.94
C ASP A 111 15.52 -15.92 0.44
N ILE A 112 14.28 -16.33 0.67
CA ILE A 112 13.08 -15.58 0.35
C ILE A 112 12.15 -15.46 1.56
N PHE A 113 11.67 -14.25 1.82
CA PHE A 113 10.71 -13.96 2.89
C PHE A 113 9.28 -14.00 2.36
N HIS A 114 8.36 -14.43 3.23
CA HIS A 114 6.93 -14.39 2.97
C HIS A 114 6.17 -13.66 4.08
N LEU A 115 5.27 -12.77 3.69
CA LEU A 115 4.34 -12.11 4.61
C LEU A 115 2.90 -12.17 4.10
N SER A 116 2.05 -12.85 4.87
CA SER A 116 0.62 -12.89 4.62
C SER A 116 -0.17 -13.07 5.93
N THR A 117 -1.49 -13.10 5.82
CA THR A 117 -2.37 -13.39 6.97
C THR A 117 -2.29 -14.83 7.45
N LEU A 118 -1.58 -15.71 6.77
CA LEU A 118 -1.32 -17.09 7.21
C LEU A 118 -0.36 -17.15 8.41
N LEU A 119 0.48 -16.13 8.58
CA LEU A 119 1.44 -16.08 9.66
C LEU A 119 0.81 -15.57 10.95
N CYS A 120 1.11 -16.21 12.07
CA CYS A 120 0.74 -15.68 13.39
C CYS A 120 1.50 -14.38 13.69
N GLY A 121 0.96 -13.56 14.60
CA GLY A 121 1.51 -12.24 14.93
C GLY A 121 2.95 -12.27 15.44
N ALA A 122 3.35 -13.32 16.17
CA ALA A 122 4.72 -13.49 16.66
C ALA A 122 5.69 -13.72 15.50
N HIS A 123 5.39 -14.68 14.63
CA HIS A 123 6.21 -15.00 13.46
C HIS A 123 6.34 -13.82 12.52
N ARG A 124 5.22 -13.09 12.26
CA ARG A 124 5.27 -11.86 11.45
C ARG A 124 6.23 -10.83 12.01
N ARG A 125 6.22 -10.60 13.34
CA ARG A 125 7.14 -9.64 13.97
C ARG A 125 8.59 -10.01 13.80
N GLU A 126 8.94 -11.29 13.93
CA GLU A 126 10.32 -11.78 13.74
C GLU A 126 10.78 -11.59 12.30
N ILE A 127 9.95 -11.94 11.32
CA ILE A 127 10.25 -11.74 9.89
C ILE A 127 10.45 -10.24 9.60
N LEU A 128 9.54 -9.38 10.05
CA LEU A 128 9.65 -7.92 9.84
C LEU A 128 10.92 -7.35 10.47
N LYS A 129 11.28 -7.80 11.67
CA LYS A 129 12.51 -7.39 12.34
C LYS A 129 13.74 -7.79 11.53
N THR A 130 13.78 -9.02 11.04
CA THR A 130 14.88 -9.53 10.19
C THR A 130 15.00 -8.75 8.90
N ILE A 131 13.88 -8.55 8.18
CA ILE A 131 13.83 -7.76 6.95
C ILE A 131 14.36 -6.34 7.20
N HIS A 132 13.86 -5.68 8.24
CA HIS A 132 14.28 -4.31 8.57
C HIS A 132 15.78 -4.20 8.88
N CYS A 133 16.35 -5.16 9.63
CA CYS A 133 17.78 -5.21 9.90
C CYS A 133 18.59 -5.39 8.62
N ARG A 134 18.18 -6.32 7.73
CA ARG A 134 18.89 -6.59 6.47
C ARG A 134 18.78 -5.41 5.49
N LEU A 135 17.61 -4.79 5.35
CA LEU A 135 17.46 -3.59 4.52
C LEU A 135 18.40 -2.48 4.96
N LYS A 136 18.48 -2.21 6.27
CA LYS A 136 19.41 -1.21 6.82
C LYS A 136 20.88 -1.55 6.64
N ALA A 137 21.21 -2.84 6.67
CA ALA A 137 22.56 -3.32 6.44
C ALA A 137 22.95 -3.37 4.94
N GLY A 138 22.01 -3.13 4.04
CA GLY A 138 22.21 -3.27 2.61
C GLY A 138 22.35 -4.73 2.17
N GLU A 139 21.89 -5.69 2.97
CA GLU A 139 21.93 -7.11 2.66
C GLU A 139 20.83 -7.52 1.66
N PRO A 140 20.95 -8.67 0.97
CA PRO A 140 19.91 -9.17 0.09
C PRO A 140 18.60 -9.40 0.84
N VAL A 141 17.49 -8.89 0.30
CA VAL A 141 16.14 -9.11 0.82
C VAL A 141 15.17 -9.28 -0.33
N ARG A 142 14.58 -10.45 -0.42
CA ARG A 142 13.52 -10.76 -1.38
C ARG A 142 12.26 -11.10 -0.60
N LEU A 143 11.19 -10.35 -0.82
CA LEU A 143 9.94 -10.50 -0.07
C LEU A 143 8.77 -10.73 -1.03
N VAL A 144 8.07 -11.83 -0.85
CA VAL A 144 6.75 -12.06 -1.46
C VAL A 144 5.67 -11.83 -0.40
N SER A 145 4.74 -10.95 -0.67
CA SER A 145 3.70 -10.58 0.28
C SER A 145 2.32 -10.45 -0.36
N THR A 146 1.31 -10.43 0.47
CA THR A 146 -0.03 -9.94 0.13
C THR A 146 -0.20 -8.50 0.65
N GLN A 147 -1.42 -7.95 0.57
CA GLN A 147 -1.73 -6.58 1.00
C GLN A 147 -1.41 -6.27 2.48
N VAL A 148 -0.96 -7.23 3.26
CA VAL A 148 -0.62 -7.04 4.69
C VAL A 148 0.52 -6.05 4.92
N VAL A 149 1.31 -5.74 3.89
CA VAL A 149 2.41 -4.76 3.95
C VAL A 149 1.99 -3.36 3.52
N GLU A 150 0.81 -3.20 2.93
CA GLU A 150 0.32 -1.90 2.43
C GLU A 150 0.00 -0.94 3.59
N ALA A 151 -0.41 -1.46 4.75
CA ALA A 151 -0.72 -0.64 5.92
C ALA A 151 -0.07 -1.19 7.20
N GLY A 152 0.38 -0.29 8.08
CA GLY A 152 0.89 -0.65 9.41
C GLY A 152 2.26 -1.34 9.42
N VAL A 153 2.98 -1.32 8.32
CA VAL A 153 4.35 -1.87 8.20
C VAL A 153 5.26 -0.79 7.63
N ASP A 154 6.34 -0.50 8.30
CA ASP A 154 7.35 0.47 7.87
C ASP A 154 8.51 -0.27 7.21
N LEU A 155 8.42 -0.45 5.90
CA LEU A 155 9.45 -1.05 5.05
C LEU A 155 9.72 -0.10 3.88
N ASP A 156 10.98 0.05 3.53
CA ASP A 156 11.46 0.88 2.43
C ASP A 156 12.36 0.02 1.53
N PHE A 157 11.87 -0.29 0.34
CA PHE A 157 12.55 -1.11 -0.65
C PHE A 157 12.93 -0.29 -1.86
N PRO A 158 14.12 -0.50 -2.46
CA PRO A 158 14.50 0.20 -3.68
C PRO A 158 13.64 -0.18 -4.88
N GLU A 159 12.94 -1.31 -4.83
CA GLU A 159 12.07 -1.80 -5.90
C GLU A 159 10.87 -2.54 -5.33
N VAL A 160 9.67 -2.13 -5.74
CA VAL A 160 8.41 -2.75 -5.33
C VAL A 160 7.60 -3.14 -6.56
N TRP A 161 7.24 -4.40 -6.65
CA TRP A 161 6.39 -4.96 -7.72
C TRP A 161 4.99 -5.20 -7.16
N ARG A 162 4.01 -4.72 -7.84
CA ARG A 162 2.62 -4.83 -7.40
C ARG A 162 1.76 -5.44 -8.49
N ALA A 163 1.07 -6.54 -8.21
CA ALA A 163 0.04 -7.05 -9.10
C ALA A 163 -1.03 -5.97 -9.32
N ILE A 164 -1.48 -5.83 -10.57
CA ILE A 164 -2.48 -4.81 -10.94
C ILE A 164 -3.71 -4.93 -10.03
N GLY A 165 -4.19 -3.79 -9.57
CA GLY A 165 -5.31 -3.67 -8.66
C GLY A 165 -5.85 -2.24 -8.63
N PRO A 166 -6.74 -1.92 -7.69
CA PRO A 166 -7.25 -0.56 -7.51
C PRO A 166 -6.13 0.46 -7.30
N LEU A 167 -6.33 1.68 -7.80
CA LEU A 167 -5.32 2.74 -7.80
C LEU A 167 -4.80 3.06 -6.39
N ASP A 168 -5.69 3.10 -5.40
CA ASP A 168 -5.33 3.34 -4.00
C ASP A 168 -4.31 2.31 -3.47
N ARG A 169 -4.43 1.04 -3.91
CA ARG A 169 -3.50 -0.02 -3.56
C ARG A 169 -2.14 0.12 -4.24
N ILE A 170 -2.15 0.58 -5.49
CA ILE A 170 -0.90 0.86 -6.22
C ILE A 170 -0.14 2.00 -5.53
N VAL A 171 -0.83 3.08 -5.19
CA VAL A 171 -0.24 4.22 -4.47
C VAL A 171 0.29 3.82 -3.08
N GLN A 172 -0.45 2.99 -2.34
CA GLN A 172 0.01 2.48 -1.04
C GLN A 172 1.25 1.59 -1.17
N ALA A 173 1.33 0.76 -2.22
CA ALA A 173 2.52 -0.04 -2.51
C ALA A 173 3.73 0.85 -2.86
N ALA A 174 3.53 1.89 -3.66
CA ALA A 174 4.57 2.86 -3.99
C ALA A 174 5.13 3.60 -2.76
N GLY A 175 4.31 3.79 -1.71
CA GLY A 175 4.76 4.31 -0.43
C GLY A 175 5.73 3.39 0.34
N ARG A 176 6.08 2.24 -0.20
CA ARG A 176 7.08 1.28 0.33
C ARG A 176 8.39 1.29 -0.48
N CYS A 177 8.51 2.24 -1.40
CA CYS A 177 9.69 2.53 -2.21
C CYS A 177 10.43 3.76 -1.71
#